data_fb35514c1ec5e064aeb8ba70738c24d9
#
_entry.id   fb35514c1ec5e064aeb8ba70738c24d9
#
_cell.length_a   1.000
_cell.length_b   1.000
_cell.length_c   1.000
_cell.angle_alpha   90.00
_cell.angle_beta   90.00
_cell.angle_gamma   90.00
#
_symmetry.space_group_name_H-M   'P 1'
#
loop_
_entity.id
_entity.type
_entity.pdbx_description
1 polymer ?
#
loop_
_entity_poly.entity_id
_entity_poly.type
_entity_poly.pdbx_seq_one_letter_code
_entity_poly.pdbx_strand_id
1 'polypeptide(L)'
;MKLVIVAGADSAVVRKIKEALGPDHRISSVKGNKELLQVVRGNRHHYVFVDLAILQGAASGSETSRQPVLEQLKVDGDLSKIIVLSSKERAGEAVMAVKAGASDYLTYPLDPVEIRHVLENIQDQISMESELDYLRDRFWQSESLESIRTKNAKMQKVFGMIRSVAPTKSTVLLSGETGTGKGLLAKIIHTHSNRRDNQFISVHCGAIPDTLLESELFGHEKGAFTGAIRKKLGKFEMASGGTIFLDEVGTLTSAAQIKLLQVLQDGTFQRVGGEETIYVDVRVISATNAGLDEMCRKGEFRKDLFYRLNVFPIESPSLNSRVEDIPQLAILFLRRLESKGQKGILSIGETVMEGLKTYAWPGNIRELENLLERAYILGSPPALTDDDFPDEISGFGDFPSMPAIDASKTLAEVRRTIMEEAERGYLKELLSNSAGKLKPAAQVAGITTRQLHKLMKKYTLRKEDFKKHHESGIAI
;
A
#
# COMPACT_ATOMS: atom_id res chain seq x y z
N MET A 1 30.91 11.32 -17.01
CA MET A 1 31.55 10.63 -18.15
C MET A 1 31.05 9.21 -18.19
N LYS A 2 30.25 8.86 -19.21
CA LYS A 2 29.59 7.52 -19.34
C LYS A 2 30.59 6.54 -19.99
N LEU A 3 30.66 5.31 -19.45
CA LEU A 3 31.50 4.24 -19.98
C LEU A 3 30.76 3.42 -21.02
N VAL A 4 31.35 3.14 -22.15
CA VAL A 4 30.77 2.40 -23.27
C VAL A 4 31.77 1.33 -23.72
N ILE A 5 31.27 0.11 -23.96
CA ILE A 5 32.05 -0.98 -24.59
C ILE A 5 31.55 -1.22 -26.00
N VAL A 6 32.48 -1.49 -26.91
CA VAL A 6 32.18 -1.96 -28.27
C VAL A 6 32.92 -3.27 -28.48
N ALA A 7 32.18 -4.36 -28.66
CA ALA A 7 32.74 -5.70 -28.79
C ALA A 7 32.57 -6.27 -30.21
N GLY A 8 33.67 -6.76 -30.81
CA GLY A 8 33.68 -7.42 -32.10
C GLY A 8 33.57 -6.51 -33.33
N ALA A 9 33.60 -5.21 -33.14
CA ALA A 9 33.49 -4.26 -34.24
C ALA A 9 34.86 -3.79 -34.74
N ASP A 10 34.94 -3.40 -36.03
CA ASP A 10 36.11 -2.82 -36.59
C ASP A 10 36.30 -1.34 -36.16
N SER A 11 37.49 -0.77 -36.50
CA SER A 11 37.82 0.63 -36.12
C SER A 11 36.90 1.67 -36.78
N ALA A 12 36.28 1.36 -37.93
CA ALA A 12 35.35 2.25 -38.60
C ALA A 12 34.02 2.32 -37.88
N VAL A 13 33.51 1.19 -37.36
CA VAL A 13 32.30 1.10 -36.53
C VAL A 13 32.50 1.82 -35.20
N VAL A 14 33.61 1.59 -34.51
CA VAL A 14 33.95 2.28 -33.26
C VAL A 14 33.97 3.80 -33.45
N ARG A 15 34.52 4.28 -34.59
CA ARG A 15 34.56 5.70 -34.92
C ARG A 15 33.16 6.29 -35.12
N LYS A 16 32.24 5.60 -35.81
CA LYS A 16 30.85 6.03 -36.00
C LYS A 16 30.07 6.07 -34.67
N ILE A 17 30.26 5.08 -33.82
CA ILE A 17 29.69 5.07 -32.50
C ILE A 17 30.19 6.24 -31.66
N LYS A 18 31.52 6.56 -31.76
CA LYS A 18 32.12 7.71 -31.07
C LYS A 18 31.56 9.04 -31.57
N GLU A 19 31.35 9.17 -32.87
CA GLU A 19 30.74 10.34 -33.49
C GLU A 19 29.30 10.56 -33.02
N ALA A 20 28.52 9.48 -32.91
CA ALA A 20 27.15 9.56 -32.45
C ALA A 20 27.02 9.91 -30.96
N LEU A 21 27.93 9.41 -30.11
CA LEU A 21 27.88 9.57 -28.65
C LEU A 21 28.47 10.91 -28.15
N GLY A 22 29.34 11.57 -28.94
CA GLY A 22 30.00 12.82 -28.53
C GLY A 22 31.08 12.68 -27.45
N PRO A 23 31.65 13.81 -26.95
CA PRO A 23 32.85 13.83 -26.11
C PRO A 23 32.66 13.32 -24.67
N ASP A 24 31.42 13.25 -24.17
CA ASP A 24 31.14 12.90 -22.78
C ASP A 24 31.21 11.39 -22.49
N HIS A 25 31.57 10.59 -23.50
CA HIS A 25 31.59 9.14 -23.43
C HIS A 25 33.02 8.60 -23.61
N ARG A 26 33.41 7.68 -22.71
CA ARG A 26 34.67 6.93 -22.83
C ARG A 26 34.38 5.56 -23.43
N ILE A 27 34.92 5.33 -24.63
CA ILE A 27 34.71 4.09 -25.39
C ILE A 27 35.90 3.17 -25.22
N SER A 28 35.66 1.92 -24.88
CA SER A 28 36.62 0.82 -24.86
C SER A 28 36.24 -0.20 -25.91
N SER A 29 37.15 -0.69 -26.70
CA SER A 29 36.89 -1.74 -27.70
C SER A 29 37.52 -3.07 -27.24
N VAL A 30 36.79 -4.16 -27.42
CA VAL A 30 37.19 -5.54 -27.08
C VAL A 30 36.95 -6.45 -28.28
N LYS A 31 37.82 -7.44 -28.48
CA LYS A 31 37.79 -8.29 -29.69
C LYS A 31 37.06 -9.60 -29.49
N GLY A 32 36.86 -10.04 -28.26
CA GLY A 32 36.33 -11.37 -28.00
C GLY A 32 35.44 -11.44 -26.78
N ASN A 33 34.67 -12.51 -26.71
CA ASN A 33 33.71 -12.83 -25.67
C ASN A 33 34.35 -12.90 -24.25
N LYS A 34 35.53 -13.56 -24.09
CA LYS A 34 36.20 -13.67 -22.78
C LYS A 34 36.65 -12.30 -22.24
N GLU A 35 37.18 -11.46 -23.10
CA GLU A 35 37.61 -10.10 -22.78
C GLU A 35 36.40 -9.21 -22.43
N LEU A 36 35.29 -9.34 -23.19
CA LEU A 36 34.04 -8.63 -22.93
C LEU A 36 33.50 -8.95 -21.51
N LEU A 37 33.41 -10.22 -21.15
CA LEU A 37 32.91 -10.64 -19.83
C LEU A 37 33.83 -10.18 -18.68
N GLN A 38 35.18 -10.18 -18.90
CA GLN A 38 36.12 -9.67 -17.90
C GLN A 38 35.97 -8.16 -17.67
N VAL A 39 35.80 -7.40 -18.75
CA VAL A 39 35.69 -5.93 -18.68
C VAL A 39 34.31 -5.53 -18.05
N VAL A 40 33.26 -6.23 -18.38
CA VAL A 40 31.91 -5.98 -17.80
C VAL A 40 31.90 -6.27 -16.31
N ARG A 41 32.57 -7.34 -15.82
CA ARG A 41 32.73 -7.65 -14.40
C ARG A 41 33.53 -6.63 -13.60
N GLY A 42 34.49 -5.99 -14.25
CA GLY A 42 35.42 -5.08 -13.57
C GLY A 42 34.92 -3.64 -13.38
N ASN A 43 34.02 -3.17 -14.21
CA ASN A 43 33.51 -1.80 -14.16
C ASN A 43 32.05 -1.71 -14.63
N ARG A 44 31.30 -0.76 -14.07
CA ARG A 44 29.93 -0.46 -14.53
C ARG A 44 29.97 0.30 -15.86
N HIS A 45 29.35 -0.27 -16.88
CA HIS A 45 29.21 0.34 -18.20
C HIS A 45 27.77 0.75 -18.46
N HIS A 46 27.56 1.88 -19.16
CA HIS A 46 26.22 2.38 -19.46
C HIS A 46 25.67 1.72 -20.73
N TYR A 47 26.50 1.56 -21.74
CA TYR A 47 26.13 0.93 -23.00
C TYR A 47 27.14 -0.12 -23.41
N VAL A 48 26.66 -1.25 -23.90
CA VAL A 48 27.48 -2.34 -24.46
C VAL A 48 26.98 -2.62 -25.88
N PHE A 49 27.75 -2.17 -26.86
CA PHE A 49 27.55 -2.52 -28.27
C PHE A 49 28.25 -3.84 -28.53
N VAL A 50 27.53 -4.85 -28.96
CA VAL A 50 28.11 -6.17 -29.18
C VAL A 50 27.70 -6.74 -30.54
N ASP A 51 28.68 -7.18 -31.34
CA ASP A 51 28.38 -7.85 -32.60
C ASP A 51 27.70 -9.21 -32.36
N LEU A 52 26.71 -9.52 -33.17
CA LEU A 52 25.92 -10.73 -33.08
C LEU A 52 26.79 -12.00 -33.13
N ALA A 53 27.88 -11.97 -33.85
CA ALA A 53 28.85 -13.08 -33.96
C ALA A 53 29.49 -13.42 -32.60
N ILE A 54 29.72 -12.42 -31.74
CA ILE A 54 30.25 -12.63 -30.40
C ILE A 54 29.20 -13.24 -29.46
N LEU A 55 27.93 -12.83 -29.59
CA LEU A 55 26.85 -13.37 -28.77
C LEU A 55 26.60 -14.83 -29.05
N GLN A 56 26.82 -15.28 -30.26
CA GLN A 56 26.61 -16.67 -30.67
C GLN A 56 27.75 -17.62 -30.29
N GLY A 57 28.89 -17.07 -29.83
CA GLY A 57 30.06 -17.82 -29.38
C GLY A 57 30.53 -18.84 -30.41
N ALA A 58 31.75 -18.77 -30.93
CA ALA A 58 32.29 -19.82 -31.81
C ALA A 58 32.03 -21.19 -31.18
N ALA A 59 31.26 -22.02 -31.85
CA ALA A 59 31.06 -23.43 -31.52
C ALA A 59 32.37 -24.18 -31.75
N SER A 60 33.28 -24.10 -30.79
CA SER A 60 34.48 -24.96 -30.77
C SER A 60 34.84 -25.30 -29.34
N GLY A 61 34.40 -26.48 -28.93
CA GLY A 61 34.99 -27.26 -27.82
C GLY A 61 34.36 -27.10 -26.43
N SER A 62 33.61 -28.10 -26.11
CA SER A 62 33.11 -28.59 -24.78
C SER A 62 31.63 -28.35 -24.47
N GLU A 63 30.94 -29.46 -24.30
CA GLU A 63 29.47 -29.58 -24.14
C GLU A 63 28.89 -29.14 -22.77
N THR A 64 29.69 -28.52 -21.89
CA THR A 64 29.30 -28.28 -20.49
C THR A 64 29.04 -26.83 -20.09
N SER A 65 29.03 -25.85 -21.02
CA SER A 65 28.79 -24.43 -20.67
C SER A 65 27.96 -23.72 -21.72
N ARG A 66 26.68 -24.13 -21.87
CA ARG A 66 25.72 -23.50 -22.80
C ARG A 66 24.82 -22.48 -22.13
N GLN A 67 25.36 -21.57 -21.31
CA GLN A 67 24.62 -20.33 -21.05
C GLN A 67 24.95 -19.33 -22.16
N PRO A 68 23.96 -18.78 -22.89
CA PRO A 68 24.21 -17.78 -23.91
C PRO A 68 24.98 -16.61 -23.29
N VAL A 69 25.97 -16.07 -24.03
CA VAL A 69 26.78 -14.93 -23.58
C VAL A 69 25.91 -13.76 -23.13
N LEU A 70 24.74 -13.59 -23.73
CA LEU A 70 23.76 -12.58 -23.37
C LEU A 70 23.22 -12.77 -21.94
N GLU A 71 22.97 -13.99 -21.48
CA GLU A 71 22.53 -14.26 -20.09
C GLU A 71 23.64 -13.95 -19.10
N GLN A 72 24.88 -14.26 -19.44
CA GLN A 72 26.03 -13.95 -18.60
C GLN A 72 26.26 -12.42 -18.49
N LEU A 73 26.10 -11.70 -19.60
CA LEU A 73 26.18 -10.24 -19.61
C LEU A 73 25.09 -9.58 -18.77
N LYS A 74 23.91 -10.17 -18.66
CA LYS A 74 22.82 -9.69 -17.78
C LYS A 74 23.12 -9.91 -16.30
N VAL A 75 23.66 -11.07 -15.96
CA VAL A 75 23.99 -11.42 -14.56
C VAL A 75 25.18 -10.58 -14.05
N ASP A 76 26.18 -10.41 -14.88
CA ASP A 76 27.42 -9.70 -14.51
C ASP A 76 27.33 -8.17 -14.68
N GLY A 77 26.37 -7.67 -15.45
CA GLY A 77 26.23 -6.25 -15.83
C GLY A 77 24.86 -5.64 -15.53
N ASP A 78 24.34 -5.80 -14.33
CA ASP A 78 22.96 -5.55 -13.85
C ASP A 78 22.31 -4.21 -14.26
N LEU A 79 23.05 -3.26 -14.87
CA LEU A 79 22.55 -1.95 -15.31
C LEU A 79 23.02 -1.57 -16.73
N SER A 80 23.78 -2.40 -17.42
CA SER A 80 24.29 -2.10 -18.76
C SER A 80 23.23 -2.33 -19.83
N LYS A 81 22.97 -1.35 -20.67
CA LYS A 81 22.06 -1.50 -21.81
C LYS A 81 22.81 -2.13 -22.99
N ILE A 82 22.36 -3.30 -23.43
CA ILE A 82 23.03 -4.10 -24.47
C ILE A 82 22.39 -3.81 -25.82
N ILE A 83 23.20 -3.32 -26.79
CA ILE A 83 22.76 -3.02 -28.14
C ILE A 83 23.48 -3.99 -29.10
N VAL A 84 22.72 -4.76 -29.84
CA VAL A 84 23.24 -5.79 -30.73
C VAL A 84 23.56 -5.20 -32.11
N LEU A 85 24.77 -5.43 -32.62
CA LEU A 85 25.17 -5.05 -33.98
C LEU A 85 25.03 -6.24 -34.91
N SER A 86 24.40 -6.07 -36.07
CA SER A 86 24.12 -7.17 -37.00
C SER A 86 24.20 -6.71 -38.48
N SER A 87 24.44 -7.65 -39.41
CA SER A 87 24.20 -7.38 -40.82
C SER A 87 22.69 -7.34 -41.13
N LYS A 88 22.30 -6.65 -42.21
CA LYS A 88 20.92 -6.58 -42.67
C LYS A 88 20.33 -7.98 -42.95
N GLU A 89 21.15 -8.91 -43.45
CA GLU A 89 20.75 -10.27 -43.73
C GLU A 89 20.41 -11.12 -42.48
N ARG A 90 20.98 -10.71 -41.32
CA ARG A 90 20.81 -11.38 -40.04
C ARG A 90 19.95 -10.57 -39.05
N ALA A 91 19.20 -9.59 -39.53
CA ALA A 91 18.35 -8.76 -38.71
C ALA A 91 17.33 -9.58 -37.89
N GLY A 92 16.80 -10.70 -38.46
CA GLY A 92 15.91 -11.59 -37.73
C GLY A 92 16.54 -12.22 -36.48
N GLU A 93 17.82 -12.55 -36.51
CA GLU A 93 18.54 -13.08 -35.34
C GLU A 93 18.80 -11.97 -34.28
N ALA A 94 19.04 -10.73 -34.73
CA ALA A 94 19.17 -9.59 -33.82
C ALA A 94 17.84 -9.30 -33.08
N VAL A 95 16.68 -9.42 -33.77
CA VAL A 95 15.35 -9.33 -33.14
C VAL A 95 15.16 -10.43 -32.08
N MET A 96 15.65 -11.65 -32.34
CA MET A 96 15.61 -12.71 -31.33
C MET A 96 16.49 -12.43 -30.13
N ALA A 97 17.63 -11.76 -30.31
CA ALA A 97 18.48 -11.30 -29.19
C ALA A 97 17.77 -10.21 -28.35
N VAL A 98 17.00 -9.31 -28.98
CA VAL A 98 16.16 -8.34 -28.23
C VAL A 98 15.06 -9.06 -27.45
N LYS A 99 14.37 -10.05 -28.03
CA LYS A 99 13.39 -10.89 -27.30
C LYS A 99 14.05 -11.66 -26.15
N ALA A 100 15.31 -12.05 -26.28
CA ALA A 100 16.09 -12.69 -25.23
C ALA A 100 16.63 -11.67 -24.19
N GLY A 101 16.38 -10.35 -24.40
CA GLY A 101 16.59 -9.26 -23.44
C GLY A 101 17.78 -8.35 -23.71
N ALA A 102 18.25 -8.24 -24.94
CA ALA A 102 19.02 -7.06 -25.35
C ALA A 102 18.09 -5.84 -25.38
N SER A 103 18.67 -4.64 -25.20
CA SER A 103 17.87 -3.41 -25.16
C SER A 103 17.39 -2.97 -26.52
N ASP A 104 18.22 -3.13 -27.54
CA ASP A 104 17.89 -2.83 -28.94
C ASP A 104 18.92 -3.45 -29.89
N TYR A 105 18.77 -3.25 -31.20
CA TYR A 105 19.72 -3.68 -32.21
C TYR A 105 19.97 -2.58 -33.28
N LEU A 106 21.12 -2.63 -33.97
CA LEU A 106 21.48 -1.77 -35.08
C LEU A 106 22.02 -2.62 -36.21
N THR A 107 21.76 -2.19 -37.46
CA THR A 107 22.21 -2.93 -38.63
C THR A 107 23.35 -2.20 -39.37
N TYR A 108 24.32 -2.97 -39.91
CA TYR A 108 25.37 -2.42 -40.76
C TYR A 108 24.83 -2.04 -42.15
N PRO A 109 25.31 -0.95 -42.79
CA PRO A 109 26.31 0.02 -42.26
C PRO A 109 25.66 0.96 -41.23
N LEU A 110 26.31 1.17 -40.09
CA LEU A 110 25.79 2.04 -39.03
C LEU A 110 25.66 3.50 -39.49
N ASP A 111 24.55 4.12 -39.16
CA ASP A 111 24.30 5.55 -39.31
C ASP A 111 24.34 6.25 -37.93
N PRO A 112 25.16 7.32 -37.76
CA PRO A 112 25.19 8.08 -36.53
C PRO A 112 23.84 8.65 -36.10
N VAL A 113 22.92 8.90 -37.03
CA VAL A 113 21.52 9.36 -36.72
C VAL A 113 20.70 8.21 -36.09
N GLU A 114 20.78 7.01 -36.68
CA GLU A 114 20.09 5.81 -36.17
C GLU A 114 20.63 5.43 -34.78
N ILE A 115 21.95 5.50 -34.59
CA ILE A 115 22.56 5.25 -33.25
C ILE A 115 22.00 6.21 -32.21
N ARG A 116 21.94 7.52 -32.51
CA ARG A 116 21.38 8.51 -31.58
C ARG A 116 19.92 8.22 -31.25
N HIS A 117 19.11 7.91 -32.26
CA HIS A 117 17.67 7.61 -32.04
C HIS A 117 17.47 6.39 -31.13
N VAL A 118 18.25 5.30 -31.34
CA VAL A 118 18.21 4.13 -30.46
C VAL A 118 18.62 4.48 -29.03
N LEU A 119 19.65 5.30 -28.87
CA LEU A 119 20.09 5.74 -27.53
C LEU A 119 19.09 6.66 -26.84
N GLU A 120 18.41 7.55 -27.58
CA GLU A 120 17.32 8.40 -27.07
C GLU A 120 16.14 7.54 -26.61
N ASN A 121 15.70 6.58 -27.42
CA ASN A 121 14.63 5.66 -27.04
C ASN A 121 14.97 4.86 -25.76
N ILE A 122 16.20 4.36 -25.66
CA ILE A 122 16.69 3.67 -24.46
C ILE A 122 16.72 4.61 -23.25
N GLN A 123 17.12 5.88 -23.44
CA GLN A 123 17.17 6.89 -22.39
C GLN A 123 15.76 7.28 -21.92
N ASP A 124 14.82 7.43 -22.84
CA ASP A 124 13.41 7.70 -22.53
C ASP A 124 12.76 6.55 -21.75
N GLN A 125 13.07 5.30 -22.13
CA GLN A 125 12.65 4.13 -21.34
C GLN A 125 13.23 4.14 -19.93
N ILE A 126 14.53 4.43 -19.77
CA ILE A 126 15.17 4.54 -18.45
C ILE A 126 14.56 5.68 -17.64
N SER A 127 14.28 6.82 -18.26
CA SER A 127 13.66 7.97 -17.58
C SER A 127 12.26 7.65 -17.14
N MET A 128 11.46 6.95 -17.96
CA MET A 128 10.12 6.51 -17.65
C MET A 128 10.09 5.44 -16.55
N GLU A 129 11.04 4.47 -16.60
CA GLU A 129 11.25 3.50 -15.51
C GLU A 129 11.70 4.20 -14.22
N SER A 130 12.62 5.16 -14.29
CA SER A 130 13.09 5.94 -13.14
C SER A 130 12.01 6.84 -12.56
N GLU A 131 11.15 7.43 -13.37
CA GLU A 131 10.02 8.24 -12.92
C GLU A 131 8.94 7.37 -12.26
N LEU A 132 8.68 6.18 -12.79
CA LEU A 132 7.85 5.17 -12.17
C LEU A 132 8.46 4.67 -10.85
N ASP A 133 9.77 4.43 -10.80
CA ASP A 133 10.47 4.03 -9.57
C ASP A 133 10.57 5.18 -8.57
N TYR A 134 10.78 6.42 -9.01
CA TYR A 134 10.70 7.60 -8.15
C TYR A 134 9.30 7.84 -7.59
N LEU A 135 8.25 7.67 -8.39
CA LEU A 135 6.87 7.71 -7.93
C LEU A 135 6.55 6.53 -7.00
N ARG A 136 7.11 5.37 -7.28
CA ARG A 136 7.12 4.20 -6.38
C ARG A 136 7.85 4.53 -5.07
N ASP A 137 9.11 4.95 -5.12
CA ASP A 137 9.93 5.23 -3.94
C ASP A 137 9.36 6.39 -3.11
N ARG A 138 8.83 7.43 -3.72
CA ARG A 138 8.13 8.51 -3.03
C ARG A 138 6.85 8.05 -2.34
N PHE A 139 6.16 7.09 -2.92
CA PHE A 139 5.02 6.41 -2.30
C PHE A 139 5.48 5.44 -1.19
N TRP A 140 6.71 4.86 -1.30
CA TRP A 140 7.27 3.85 -0.40
C TRP A 140 8.10 4.42 0.76
N GLN A 141 8.81 5.53 0.59
CA GLN A 141 9.52 6.21 1.68
C GLN A 141 8.56 6.77 2.74
N SER A 142 7.29 6.98 2.40
CA SER A 142 6.26 7.33 3.38
C SER A 142 5.74 6.14 4.20
N GLU A 143 6.03 4.90 3.82
CA GLU A 143 5.49 3.68 4.45
C GLU A 143 6.59 2.68 4.83
N SER A 144 7.72 3.15 5.37
CA SER A 144 8.73 2.22 5.88
C SER A 144 8.14 1.34 6.98
N LEU A 145 8.40 0.04 6.94
CA LEU A 145 7.96 -0.97 7.93
C LEU A 145 8.34 -0.63 9.38
N GLU A 146 9.33 0.24 9.58
CA GLU A 146 9.70 0.77 10.89
C GLU A 146 8.58 1.61 11.52
N SER A 147 7.66 2.14 10.72
CA SER A 147 6.52 2.92 11.17
C SER A 147 5.37 2.07 11.73
N ILE A 148 5.35 0.75 11.44
CA ILE A 148 4.26 -0.14 11.87
C ILE A 148 4.74 -1.00 13.04
N ARG A 149 5.23 -0.35 14.10
CA ARG A 149 5.48 -1.03 15.37
C ARG A 149 4.14 -1.25 16.07
N THR A 150 3.81 -2.48 16.37
CA THR A 150 2.62 -2.83 17.17
C THR A 150 3.03 -3.42 18.51
N LYS A 151 2.30 -3.05 19.56
CA LYS A 151 2.38 -3.69 20.87
C LYS A 151 1.31 -4.77 21.04
N ASN A 152 0.32 -4.80 20.17
CA ASN A 152 -0.80 -5.72 20.26
C ASN A 152 -0.41 -7.13 19.80
N ALA A 153 -0.68 -8.14 20.65
CA ALA A 153 -0.32 -9.54 20.40
C ALA A 153 -0.99 -10.14 19.16
N LYS A 154 -2.24 -9.76 18.86
CA LYS A 154 -2.96 -10.23 17.66
C LYS A 154 -2.27 -9.72 16.40
N MET A 155 -1.89 -8.45 16.38
CA MET A 155 -1.20 -7.86 15.23
C MET A 155 0.22 -8.39 15.05
N GLN A 156 0.94 -8.68 16.16
CA GLN A 156 2.24 -9.37 16.12
C GLN A 156 2.11 -10.76 15.48
N LYS A 157 1.05 -11.51 15.80
CA LYS A 157 0.73 -12.79 15.15
C LYS A 157 0.50 -12.62 13.65
N VAL A 158 -0.25 -11.59 13.24
CA VAL A 158 -0.46 -11.25 11.80
C VAL A 158 0.88 -11.02 11.11
N PHE A 159 1.78 -10.21 11.68
CA PHE A 159 3.11 -10.00 11.10
C PHE A 159 3.96 -11.27 11.06
N GLY A 160 3.85 -12.15 12.06
CA GLY A 160 4.47 -13.47 12.04
C GLY A 160 4.00 -14.32 10.86
N MET A 161 2.68 -14.37 10.63
CA MET A 161 2.09 -15.07 9.48
C MET A 161 2.52 -14.46 8.15
N ILE A 162 2.58 -13.13 8.04
CA ILE A 162 3.07 -12.43 6.85
C ILE A 162 4.52 -12.81 6.54
N ARG A 163 5.42 -12.82 7.54
CA ARG A 163 6.82 -13.24 7.35
C ARG A 163 6.94 -14.65 6.82
N SER A 164 6.08 -15.56 7.29
CA SER A 164 6.09 -16.96 6.84
C SER A 164 5.57 -17.12 5.42
N VAL A 165 4.51 -16.38 5.02
CA VAL A 165 3.89 -16.55 3.70
C VAL A 165 4.51 -15.70 2.61
N ALA A 166 5.15 -14.58 2.96
CA ALA A 166 5.71 -13.65 1.97
C ALA A 166 6.66 -14.32 0.96
N PRO A 167 7.64 -15.16 1.36
CA PRO A 167 8.56 -15.78 0.41
C PRO A 167 7.94 -16.93 -0.41
N THR A 168 6.69 -17.31 -0.15
CA THR A 168 6.02 -18.40 -0.85
C THR A 168 5.22 -17.90 -2.06
N LYS A 169 4.80 -18.83 -2.94
CA LYS A 169 3.86 -18.56 -4.04
C LYS A 169 2.39 -18.74 -3.64
N SER A 170 2.12 -19.06 -2.36
CA SER A 170 0.78 -19.38 -1.89
C SER A 170 -0.18 -18.19 -2.05
N THR A 171 -1.43 -18.50 -2.41
CA THR A 171 -2.54 -17.54 -2.38
C THR A 171 -2.83 -17.13 -0.95
N VAL A 172 -3.04 -15.84 -0.71
CA VAL A 172 -3.34 -15.28 0.61
C VAL A 172 -4.73 -14.64 0.60
N LEU A 173 -5.53 -14.96 1.60
CA LEU A 173 -6.82 -14.33 1.85
C LEU A 173 -6.75 -13.45 3.11
N LEU A 174 -6.87 -12.14 2.92
CA LEU A 174 -6.94 -11.17 4.00
C LEU A 174 -8.40 -10.94 4.35
N SER A 175 -8.82 -11.28 5.56
CA SER A 175 -10.16 -11.01 6.08
C SER A 175 -10.12 -9.92 7.15
N GLY A 176 -11.26 -9.29 7.42
CA GLY A 176 -11.41 -8.27 8.45
C GLY A 176 -12.28 -7.10 8.01
N GLU A 177 -12.69 -6.27 8.96
CA GLU A 177 -13.56 -5.13 8.74
C GLU A 177 -12.97 -4.11 7.75
N THR A 178 -13.85 -3.27 7.19
CA THR A 178 -13.43 -2.16 6.32
C THR A 178 -12.51 -1.21 7.10
N GLY A 179 -11.46 -0.71 6.42
CA GLY A 179 -10.54 0.26 7.04
C GLY A 179 -9.49 -0.32 7.99
N THR A 180 -9.37 -1.65 8.16
CA THR A 180 -8.37 -2.28 9.05
C THR A 180 -6.94 -2.30 8.50
N GLY A 181 -6.74 -1.89 7.22
CA GLY A 181 -5.42 -1.83 6.59
C GLY A 181 -5.06 -3.04 5.74
N LYS A 182 -6.03 -3.84 5.25
CA LYS A 182 -5.79 -5.03 4.41
C LYS A 182 -4.93 -4.74 3.18
N GLY A 183 -5.15 -3.62 2.49
CA GLY A 183 -4.33 -3.21 1.34
C GLY A 183 -2.87 -2.98 1.71
N LEU A 184 -2.59 -2.40 2.89
CA LEU A 184 -1.23 -2.25 3.40
C LEU A 184 -0.58 -3.61 3.70
N LEU A 185 -1.32 -4.54 4.32
CA LEU A 185 -0.83 -5.90 4.57
C LEU A 185 -0.50 -6.64 3.27
N ALA A 186 -1.35 -6.52 2.24
CA ALA A 186 -1.08 -7.09 0.91
C ALA A 186 0.22 -6.56 0.31
N LYS A 187 0.44 -5.28 0.47
CA LYS A 187 1.63 -4.59 -0.01
C LYS A 187 2.89 -5.06 0.74
N ILE A 188 2.82 -5.20 2.08
CA ILE A 188 3.89 -5.76 2.90
C ILE A 188 4.24 -7.19 2.46
N ILE A 189 3.23 -8.03 2.19
CA ILE A 189 3.44 -9.39 1.68
C ILE A 189 4.20 -9.37 0.36
N HIS A 190 3.83 -8.49 -0.57
CA HIS A 190 4.52 -8.36 -1.86
C HIS A 190 5.97 -7.89 -1.69
N THR A 191 6.20 -6.83 -0.91
CA THR A 191 7.54 -6.23 -0.69
C THR A 191 8.53 -7.22 -0.06
N HIS A 192 8.04 -8.18 0.74
CA HIS A 192 8.88 -9.23 1.34
C HIS A 192 8.85 -10.54 0.57
N SER A 193 8.29 -10.56 -0.64
CA SER A 193 8.20 -11.75 -1.49
C SER A 193 9.38 -11.86 -2.46
N ASN A 194 9.50 -13.03 -3.08
CA ASN A 194 10.46 -13.27 -4.18
C ASN A 194 10.09 -12.49 -5.47
N ARG A 195 8.94 -11.78 -5.48
CA ARG A 195 8.44 -10.97 -6.60
C ARG A 195 8.45 -9.47 -6.27
N ARG A 196 9.18 -9.05 -5.23
CA ARG A 196 9.20 -7.66 -4.73
C ARG A 196 9.62 -6.63 -5.79
N ASP A 197 10.48 -7.04 -6.72
CA ASP A 197 11.01 -6.20 -7.80
C ASP A 197 10.10 -6.19 -9.05
N ASN A 198 9.03 -6.99 -9.03
CA ASN A 198 8.05 -7.10 -10.11
C ASN A 198 6.79 -6.26 -9.80
N GLN A 199 5.87 -6.20 -10.76
CA GLN A 199 4.67 -5.36 -10.63
C GLN A 199 3.74 -5.83 -9.50
N PHE A 200 3.20 -4.86 -8.75
CA PHE A 200 2.09 -5.03 -7.82
C PHE A 200 0.85 -4.33 -8.37
N ILE A 201 -0.09 -5.09 -8.89
CA ILE A 201 -1.34 -4.58 -9.47
C ILE A 201 -2.45 -4.69 -8.43
N SER A 202 -2.98 -3.56 -7.97
CA SER A 202 -4.11 -3.52 -7.04
C SER A 202 -5.41 -3.24 -7.79
N VAL A 203 -6.44 -4.04 -7.52
CA VAL A 203 -7.77 -3.90 -8.09
C VAL A 203 -8.81 -3.89 -6.97
N HIS A 204 -9.59 -2.83 -6.88
CA HIS A 204 -10.71 -2.73 -5.95
C HIS A 204 -11.99 -3.18 -6.67
N CYS A 205 -12.37 -4.45 -6.49
CA CYS A 205 -13.47 -5.07 -7.24
C CYS A 205 -14.81 -4.36 -7.00
N GLY A 206 -15.09 -3.92 -5.78
CA GLY A 206 -16.32 -3.22 -5.45
C GLY A 206 -16.47 -1.81 -6.02
N ALA A 207 -15.36 -1.20 -6.52
CA ALA A 207 -15.42 0.11 -7.16
C ALA A 207 -15.67 0.06 -8.69
N ILE A 208 -15.61 -1.14 -9.28
CA ILE A 208 -15.79 -1.34 -10.72
C ILE A 208 -17.22 -1.81 -10.97
N PRO A 209 -17.98 -1.17 -11.89
CA PRO A 209 -19.30 -1.67 -12.27
C PRO A 209 -19.25 -3.13 -12.75
N ASP A 210 -20.22 -3.94 -12.35
CA ASP A 210 -20.30 -5.38 -12.66
C ASP A 210 -20.12 -5.69 -14.15
N THR A 211 -20.68 -4.86 -15.02
CA THR A 211 -20.60 -4.99 -16.48
C THR A 211 -19.19 -4.78 -17.05
N LEU A 212 -18.31 -4.08 -16.30
CA LEU A 212 -16.94 -3.79 -16.72
C LEU A 212 -15.89 -4.63 -15.96
N LEU A 213 -16.27 -5.23 -14.82
CA LEU A 213 -15.36 -5.93 -13.94
C LEU A 213 -14.59 -7.05 -14.65
N GLU A 214 -15.30 -7.88 -15.42
CA GLU A 214 -14.70 -8.97 -16.18
C GLU A 214 -13.71 -8.45 -17.23
N SER A 215 -14.09 -7.38 -17.95
CA SER A 215 -13.25 -6.73 -18.95
C SER A 215 -12.01 -6.04 -18.34
N GLU A 216 -12.13 -5.45 -17.15
CA GLU A 216 -10.99 -4.89 -16.46
C GLU A 216 -10.01 -5.95 -15.97
N LEU A 217 -10.51 -7.03 -15.37
CA LEU A 217 -9.67 -8.10 -14.84
C LEU A 217 -8.98 -8.92 -15.95
N PHE A 218 -9.75 -9.34 -16.97
CA PHE A 218 -9.31 -10.32 -17.97
C PHE A 218 -9.07 -9.72 -19.37
N GLY A 219 -9.38 -8.42 -19.57
CA GLY A 219 -9.27 -7.79 -20.88
C GLY A 219 -10.41 -8.19 -21.84
N HIS A 220 -10.44 -7.55 -22.99
CA HIS A 220 -11.41 -7.85 -24.05
C HIS A 220 -10.80 -7.75 -25.44
N GLU A 221 -11.36 -8.50 -26.37
CA GLU A 221 -11.07 -8.37 -27.80
C GLU A 221 -11.94 -7.26 -28.43
N LYS A 222 -11.50 -6.75 -29.58
CA LYS A 222 -12.29 -5.78 -30.35
C LYS A 222 -13.63 -6.38 -30.73
N GLY A 223 -14.72 -5.67 -30.45
CA GLY A 223 -16.09 -6.11 -30.75
C GLY A 223 -16.73 -7.01 -29.69
N ALA A 224 -16.09 -7.28 -28.58
CA ALA A 224 -16.60 -8.14 -27.50
C ALA A 224 -17.95 -7.67 -26.90
N PHE A 225 -18.18 -6.37 -26.89
CA PHE A 225 -19.44 -5.73 -26.46
C PHE A 225 -19.61 -4.37 -27.14
N THR A 226 -20.79 -3.76 -27.00
CA THR A 226 -21.08 -2.41 -27.53
C THR A 226 -20.16 -1.39 -26.85
N GLY A 227 -19.23 -0.82 -27.66
CA GLY A 227 -18.18 0.10 -27.15
C GLY A 227 -16.77 -0.49 -27.09
N ALA A 228 -16.59 -1.77 -27.36
CA ALA A 228 -15.26 -2.41 -27.46
C ALA A 228 -14.59 -2.08 -28.82
N ILE A 229 -14.19 -0.83 -29.00
CA ILE A 229 -13.63 -0.29 -30.27
C ILE A 229 -12.24 -0.89 -30.55
N ARG A 230 -11.47 -1.19 -29.51
CA ARG A 230 -10.11 -1.75 -29.58
C ARG A 230 -9.92 -2.88 -28.57
N LYS A 231 -8.91 -3.73 -28.79
CA LYS A 231 -8.44 -4.72 -27.82
C LYS A 231 -7.89 -4.03 -26.58
N LYS A 232 -8.16 -4.57 -25.38
CA LYS A 232 -7.64 -4.09 -24.10
C LYS A 232 -7.03 -5.24 -23.32
N LEU A 233 -5.83 -5.03 -22.78
CA LEU A 233 -5.18 -5.97 -21.87
C LEU A 233 -5.86 -5.95 -20.50
N GLY A 234 -6.02 -7.14 -19.88
CA GLY A 234 -6.56 -7.27 -18.53
C GLY A 234 -5.52 -7.06 -17.43
N LYS A 235 -6.00 -6.82 -16.21
CA LYS A 235 -5.11 -6.65 -15.03
C LYS A 235 -4.29 -7.92 -14.73
N PHE A 236 -4.82 -9.12 -15.03
CA PHE A 236 -4.06 -10.36 -14.90
C PHE A 236 -2.90 -10.47 -15.90
N GLU A 237 -3.08 -9.99 -17.13
CA GLU A 237 -1.98 -9.92 -18.11
C GLU A 237 -0.90 -8.94 -17.64
N MET A 238 -1.32 -7.77 -17.16
CA MET A 238 -0.40 -6.73 -16.64
C MET A 238 0.36 -7.19 -15.40
N ALA A 239 -0.24 -8.06 -14.57
CA ALA A 239 0.38 -8.59 -13.35
C ALA A 239 1.28 -9.80 -13.59
N SER A 240 1.43 -10.27 -14.84
CA SER A 240 2.21 -11.47 -15.15
C SER A 240 3.67 -11.32 -14.72
N GLY A 241 4.22 -12.33 -14.05
CA GLY A 241 5.51 -12.30 -13.37
C GLY A 241 5.47 -11.66 -11.97
N GLY A 242 4.43 -10.87 -11.65
CA GLY A 242 4.28 -10.09 -10.42
C GLY A 242 3.22 -10.62 -9.46
N THR A 243 2.55 -9.68 -8.80
CA THR A 243 1.48 -9.95 -7.81
C THR A 243 0.24 -9.13 -8.16
N ILE A 244 -0.92 -9.76 -8.11
CA ILE A 244 -2.21 -9.07 -8.15
C ILE A 244 -2.85 -9.06 -6.75
N PHE A 245 -3.35 -7.91 -6.34
CA PHE A 245 -4.15 -7.75 -5.13
C PHE A 245 -5.59 -7.45 -5.52
N LEU A 246 -6.50 -8.33 -5.13
CA LEU A 246 -7.94 -8.21 -5.38
C LEU A 246 -8.63 -7.79 -4.08
N ASP A 247 -9.04 -6.54 -3.96
CA ASP A 247 -9.78 -6.07 -2.80
C ASP A 247 -11.28 -6.26 -3.00
N GLU A 248 -11.97 -6.61 -1.92
CA GLU A 248 -13.41 -6.91 -1.90
C GLU A 248 -13.82 -8.03 -2.87
N VAL A 249 -13.11 -9.19 -2.83
CA VAL A 249 -13.42 -10.33 -3.72
C VAL A 249 -14.84 -10.89 -3.57
N GLY A 250 -15.53 -10.60 -2.47
CA GLY A 250 -16.94 -10.97 -2.27
C GLY A 250 -17.89 -10.29 -3.27
N THR A 251 -17.48 -9.18 -3.90
CA THR A 251 -18.29 -8.45 -4.90
C THR A 251 -18.14 -8.97 -6.33
N LEU A 252 -17.31 -10.01 -6.54
CA LEU A 252 -17.09 -10.56 -7.88
C LEU A 252 -18.36 -11.18 -8.47
N THR A 253 -18.65 -10.84 -9.73
CA THR A 253 -19.74 -11.47 -10.49
C THR A 253 -19.49 -12.96 -10.70
N SER A 254 -20.52 -13.77 -10.92
CA SER A 254 -20.39 -15.20 -11.17
C SER A 254 -19.47 -15.52 -12.35
N ALA A 255 -19.49 -14.71 -13.42
CA ALA A 255 -18.60 -14.86 -14.57
C ALA A 255 -17.13 -14.61 -14.19
N ALA A 256 -16.86 -13.53 -13.42
CA ALA A 256 -15.53 -13.22 -12.93
C ALA A 256 -15.01 -14.31 -11.95
N GLN A 257 -15.88 -14.87 -11.11
CA GLN A 257 -15.53 -15.98 -10.21
C GLN A 257 -15.06 -17.22 -10.98
N ILE A 258 -15.72 -17.57 -12.10
CA ILE A 258 -15.33 -18.72 -12.93
C ILE A 258 -13.95 -18.51 -13.56
N LYS A 259 -13.71 -17.35 -14.16
CA LYS A 259 -12.41 -17.03 -14.76
C LYS A 259 -11.29 -16.93 -13.74
N LEU A 260 -11.57 -16.34 -12.57
CA LEU A 260 -10.60 -16.30 -11.47
C LEU A 260 -10.22 -17.70 -10.99
N LEU A 261 -11.19 -18.61 -10.89
CA LEU A 261 -10.94 -20.01 -10.55
C LEU A 261 -10.00 -20.66 -11.59
N GLN A 262 -10.23 -20.44 -12.88
CA GLN A 262 -9.38 -20.95 -13.95
C GLN A 262 -7.93 -20.41 -13.82
N VAL A 263 -7.76 -19.13 -13.57
CA VAL A 263 -6.42 -18.54 -13.32
C VAL A 263 -5.73 -19.18 -12.11
N LEU A 264 -6.46 -19.42 -11.02
CA LEU A 264 -5.89 -20.01 -9.80
C LEU A 264 -5.57 -21.51 -9.92
N GLN A 265 -6.23 -22.22 -10.86
CA GLN A 265 -6.01 -23.65 -11.10
C GLN A 265 -4.94 -23.89 -12.14
N ASP A 266 -5.09 -23.25 -13.30
CA ASP A 266 -4.36 -23.59 -14.53
C ASP A 266 -3.38 -22.48 -14.95
N GLY A 267 -3.42 -21.30 -14.31
CA GLY A 267 -2.64 -20.14 -14.73
C GLY A 267 -3.07 -19.59 -16.10
N THR A 268 -4.33 -19.85 -16.50
CA THR A 268 -4.83 -19.48 -17.83
C THR A 268 -6.19 -18.82 -17.76
N PHE A 269 -6.52 -18.03 -18.79
CA PHE A 269 -7.87 -17.49 -19.02
C PHE A 269 -8.03 -17.06 -20.47
N GLN A 270 -9.26 -16.67 -20.85
CA GLN A 270 -9.57 -16.07 -22.14
C GLN A 270 -10.12 -14.65 -21.94
N ARG A 271 -9.74 -13.70 -22.83
CA ARG A 271 -10.33 -12.36 -22.85
C ARG A 271 -11.83 -12.44 -23.12
N VAL A 272 -12.53 -11.40 -22.74
CA VAL A 272 -13.97 -11.29 -23.06
C VAL A 272 -14.12 -11.19 -24.58
N GLY A 273 -14.95 -12.07 -25.17
CA GLY A 273 -15.16 -12.17 -26.62
C GLY A 273 -13.98 -12.75 -27.41
N GLY A 274 -12.97 -13.33 -26.75
CA GLY A 274 -11.83 -13.98 -27.37
C GLY A 274 -11.81 -15.49 -27.13
N GLU A 275 -11.18 -16.24 -28.04
CA GLU A 275 -10.98 -17.70 -27.94
C GLU A 275 -9.52 -18.07 -27.57
N GLU A 276 -8.60 -17.07 -27.65
CA GLU A 276 -7.19 -17.28 -27.37
C GLU A 276 -6.97 -17.55 -25.88
N THR A 277 -6.30 -18.65 -25.55
CA THR A 277 -5.90 -18.97 -24.18
C THR A 277 -4.61 -18.24 -23.83
N ILE A 278 -4.67 -17.43 -22.76
CA ILE A 278 -3.59 -16.61 -22.27
C ILE A 278 -3.01 -17.27 -21.01
N TYR A 279 -1.69 -17.44 -20.98
CA TYR A 279 -0.95 -17.98 -19.84
C TYR A 279 -0.37 -16.86 -19.00
N VAL A 280 -0.56 -16.93 -17.66
CA VAL A 280 -0.03 -15.96 -16.73
C VAL A 280 0.56 -16.64 -15.49
N ASP A 281 1.72 -16.17 -15.05
CA ASP A 281 2.32 -16.53 -13.75
C ASP A 281 2.13 -15.39 -12.77
N VAL A 282 1.02 -15.39 -12.03
CA VAL A 282 0.64 -14.30 -11.12
C VAL A 282 0.45 -14.82 -9.71
N ARG A 283 1.07 -14.17 -8.72
CA ARG A 283 0.73 -14.41 -7.33
C ARG A 283 -0.54 -13.65 -6.97
N VAL A 284 -1.53 -14.34 -6.40
CA VAL A 284 -2.81 -13.73 -6.00
C VAL A 284 -2.84 -13.49 -4.50
N ILE A 285 -3.12 -12.24 -4.11
CA ILE A 285 -3.49 -11.85 -2.75
C ILE A 285 -4.91 -11.28 -2.85
N SER A 286 -5.82 -11.76 -2.04
CA SER A 286 -7.22 -11.32 -2.03
C SER A 286 -7.61 -10.74 -0.67
N ALA A 287 -8.56 -9.81 -0.65
CA ALA A 287 -9.11 -9.27 0.58
C ALA A 287 -10.63 -9.25 0.55
N THR A 288 -11.24 -9.38 1.72
CA THR A 288 -12.68 -9.30 1.91
C THR A 288 -13.04 -8.75 3.29
N ASN A 289 -14.15 -8.04 3.37
CA ASN A 289 -14.83 -7.69 4.61
C ASN A 289 -16.09 -8.54 4.81
N ALA A 290 -16.49 -9.31 3.80
CA ALA A 290 -17.67 -10.17 3.84
C ALA A 290 -17.32 -11.58 4.35
N GLY A 291 -18.28 -12.24 4.98
CA GLY A 291 -18.19 -13.66 5.35
C GLY A 291 -18.35 -14.56 4.15
N LEU A 292 -17.26 -14.87 3.42
CA LEU A 292 -17.32 -15.71 2.21
C LEU A 292 -17.93 -17.09 2.47
N ASP A 293 -17.74 -17.67 3.66
CA ASP A 293 -18.39 -18.94 4.05
C ASP A 293 -19.92 -18.83 4.04
N GLU A 294 -20.46 -17.71 4.50
CA GLU A 294 -21.90 -17.46 4.50
C GLU A 294 -22.41 -17.22 3.08
N MET A 295 -21.66 -16.46 2.28
CA MET A 295 -21.97 -16.26 0.85
C MET A 295 -21.95 -17.58 0.06
N CYS A 296 -21.02 -18.49 0.39
CA CYS A 296 -21.01 -19.84 -0.20
C CYS A 296 -22.27 -20.64 0.15
N ARG A 297 -22.76 -20.52 1.39
CA ARG A 297 -24.01 -21.17 1.83
C ARG A 297 -25.24 -20.61 1.11
N LYS A 298 -25.25 -19.30 0.84
CA LYS A 298 -26.33 -18.62 0.09
C LYS A 298 -26.23 -18.81 -1.42
N GLY A 299 -25.14 -19.38 -1.95
CA GLY A 299 -24.91 -19.55 -3.40
C GLY A 299 -24.47 -18.27 -4.12
N GLU A 300 -24.12 -17.21 -3.38
CA GLU A 300 -23.62 -15.93 -3.90
C GLU A 300 -22.14 -16.00 -4.26
N PHE A 301 -21.40 -16.92 -3.65
CA PHE A 301 -19.99 -17.16 -3.93
C PHE A 301 -19.73 -18.67 -4.15
N ARG A 302 -18.86 -18.98 -5.11
CA ARG A 302 -18.55 -20.38 -5.46
C ARG A 302 -17.67 -21.00 -4.39
N LYS A 303 -18.03 -22.20 -3.95
CA LYS A 303 -17.33 -22.95 -2.92
C LYS A 303 -15.94 -23.42 -3.37
N ASP A 304 -15.79 -23.79 -4.64
CA ASP A 304 -14.51 -24.21 -5.25
C ASP A 304 -13.52 -23.04 -5.30
N LEU A 305 -13.96 -21.86 -5.67
CA LEU A 305 -13.15 -20.64 -5.66
C LEU A 305 -12.74 -20.25 -4.22
N PHE A 306 -13.68 -20.33 -3.27
CA PHE A 306 -13.36 -20.05 -1.86
C PHE A 306 -12.19 -20.88 -1.35
N TYR A 307 -12.18 -22.21 -1.58
CA TYR A 307 -11.07 -23.07 -1.16
C TYR A 307 -9.75 -22.77 -1.86
N ARG A 308 -9.77 -22.26 -3.08
CA ARG A 308 -8.56 -21.85 -3.81
C ARG A 308 -8.02 -20.49 -3.35
N LEU A 309 -8.88 -19.58 -2.87
CA LEU A 309 -8.47 -18.31 -2.27
C LEU A 309 -8.03 -18.48 -0.82
N ASN A 310 -8.70 -19.34 -0.06
CA ASN A 310 -8.49 -19.54 1.37
C ASN A 310 -7.37 -20.56 1.69
N VAL A 311 -6.26 -20.50 0.95
CA VAL A 311 -5.08 -21.37 1.19
C VAL A 311 -4.31 -20.90 2.42
N PHE A 312 -4.08 -19.60 2.53
CA PHE A 312 -3.41 -19.00 3.68
C PHE A 312 -4.24 -17.81 4.20
N PRO A 313 -5.16 -18.04 5.14
CA PRO A 313 -5.98 -16.98 5.71
C PRO A 313 -5.19 -16.14 6.72
N ILE A 314 -5.36 -14.82 6.64
CA ILE A 314 -4.85 -13.86 7.62
C ILE A 314 -6.00 -12.91 7.98
N GLU A 315 -6.38 -12.89 9.26
CA GLU A 315 -7.38 -11.98 9.79
C GLU A 315 -6.72 -10.70 10.28
N SER A 316 -7.13 -9.56 9.70
CA SER A 316 -6.71 -8.23 10.13
C SER A 316 -7.59 -7.77 11.30
N PRO A 317 -7.03 -7.60 12.52
CA PRO A 317 -7.82 -7.22 13.68
C PRO A 317 -8.39 -5.80 13.54
N SER A 318 -9.60 -5.57 14.07
CA SER A 318 -10.21 -4.25 14.15
C SER A 318 -9.37 -3.31 15.04
N LEU A 319 -9.48 -2.00 14.84
CA LEU A 319 -8.73 -1.01 15.61
C LEU A 319 -9.13 -1.05 17.09
N ASN A 320 -10.41 -1.30 17.38
CA ASN A 320 -10.92 -1.47 18.74
C ASN A 320 -10.29 -2.67 19.49
N SER A 321 -9.85 -3.70 18.77
CA SER A 321 -9.15 -4.85 19.36
C SER A 321 -7.65 -4.63 19.57
N ARG A 322 -7.11 -3.45 19.21
CA ARG A 322 -5.70 -3.05 19.32
C ARG A 322 -5.55 -1.60 19.75
N VAL A 323 -6.29 -1.22 20.78
CA VAL A 323 -6.32 0.13 21.34
C VAL A 323 -4.92 0.68 21.68
N GLU A 324 -3.99 -0.22 22.07
CA GLU A 324 -2.60 0.10 22.38
C GLU A 324 -1.82 0.70 21.20
N ASP A 325 -2.28 0.44 19.96
CA ASP A 325 -1.64 0.93 18.75
C ASP A 325 -2.15 2.33 18.34
N ILE A 326 -3.32 2.76 18.86
CA ILE A 326 -3.95 4.04 18.50
C ILE A 326 -3.02 5.24 18.70
N PRO A 327 -2.35 5.41 19.86
CA PRO A 327 -1.48 6.56 20.06
C PRO A 327 -0.33 6.63 19.05
N GLN A 328 0.25 5.49 18.73
CA GLN A 328 1.34 5.41 17.77
C GLN A 328 0.87 5.69 16.33
N LEU A 329 -0.30 5.17 15.95
CA LEU A 329 -0.91 5.45 14.64
C LEU A 329 -1.30 6.92 14.52
N ALA A 330 -1.89 7.51 15.56
CA ALA A 330 -2.27 8.92 15.57
C ALA A 330 -1.06 9.85 15.40
N ILE A 331 0.03 9.58 16.12
CA ILE A 331 1.28 10.36 15.98
C ILE A 331 1.89 10.16 14.59
N LEU A 332 1.84 8.94 14.03
CA LEU A 332 2.34 8.65 12.69
C LEU A 332 1.58 9.47 11.63
N PHE A 333 0.25 9.47 11.70
CA PHE A 333 -0.59 10.23 10.76
C PHE A 333 -0.36 11.74 10.91
N LEU A 334 -0.29 12.25 12.14
CA LEU A 334 0.02 13.66 12.38
C LEU A 334 1.37 14.06 11.77
N ARG A 335 2.42 13.29 11.97
CA ARG A 335 3.74 13.54 11.36
C ARG A 335 3.69 13.54 9.84
N ARG A 336 2.91 12.63 9.25
CA ARG A 336 2.70 12.57 7.80
C ARG A 336 1.96 13.80 7.27
N LEU A 337 0.95 14.27 8.00
CA LEU A 337 0.23 15.50 7.66
C LEU A 337 1.14 16.72 7.80
N GLU A 338 1.89 16.81 8.89
CA GLU A 338 2.83 17.90 9.14
C GLU A 338 3.93 17.97 8.07
N SER A 339 4.47 16.83 7.64
CA SER A 339 5.47 16.80 6.57
C SER A 339 4.97 17.37 5.23
N LYS A 340 3.65 17.35 5.00
CA LYS A 340 3.00 17.91 3.79
C LYS A 340 2.51 19.34 3.98
N GLY A 341 1.94 19.63 5.15
CA GLY A 341 1.22 20.87 5.44
C GLY A 341 2.05 21.95 6.12
N GLN A 342 3.10 21.58 6.85
CA GLN A 342 4.04 22.49 7.56
C GLN A 342 3.34 23.56 8.43
N LYS A 343 2.27 23.19 9.13
CA LYS A 343 1.51 24.09 10.03
C LYS A 343 2.19 24.32 11.37
N GLY A 344 3.16 23.48 11.77
CA GLY A 344 3.78 23.51 13.10
C GLY A 344 2.98 22.76 14.18
N ILE A 345 2.03 21.89 13.80
CA ILE A 345 1.26 21.07 14.73
C ILE A 345 2.03 19.77 14.97
N LEU A 346 2.63 19.64 16.16
CA LEU A 346 3.59 18.56 16.45
C LEU A 346 3.06 17.53 17.46
N SER A 347 1.92 17.80 18.12
CA SER A 347 1.38 16.95 19.18
C SER A 347 -0.16 16.89 19.17
N ILE A 348 -0.70 15.96 19.93
CA ILE A 348 -2.13 15.79 20.20
C ILE A 348 -2.32 15.92 21.70
N GLY A 349 -3.34 16.65 22.13
CA GLY A 349 -3.69 16.83 23.53
C GLY A 349 -3.93 15.51 24.26
N GLU A 350 -3.65 15.46 25.53
CA GLU A 350 -3.76 14.23 26.33
C GLU A 350 -5.23 13.78 26.48
N THR A 351 -6.15 14.74 26.68
CA THR A 351 -7.61 14.49 26.71
C THR A 351 -8.11 13.89 25.42
N VAL A 352 -7.72 14.47 24.28
CA VAL A 352 -8.03 13.92 22.94
C VAL A 352 -7.48 12.49 22.79
N MET A 353 -6.24 12.26 23.22
CA MET A 353 -5.62 10.93 23.10
C MET A 353 -6.40 9.86 23.90
N GLU A 354 -6.92 10.20 25.07
CA GLU A 354 -7.78 9.29 25.85
C GLU A 354 -9.14 9.08 25.14
N GLY A 355 -9.73 10.13 24.56
CA GLY A 355 -10.92 10.01 23.73
C GLY A 355 -10.72 9.09 22.53
N LEU A 356 -9.59 9.23 21.82
CA LEU A 356 -9.22 8.36 20.70
C LEU A 356 -9.11 6.88 21.11
N LYS A 357 -8.65 6.58 22.34
CA LYS A 357 -8.55 5.20 22.85
C LYS A 357 -9.91 4.57 23.21
N THR A 358 -10.87 5.40 23.60
CA THR A 358 -12.19 4.94 24.07
C THR A 358 -13.23 4.85 22.97
N TYR A 359 -13.03 5.52 21.86
CA TYR A 359 -13.94 5.50 20.73
C TYR A 359 -13.99 4.14 20.03
N ALA A 360 -15.14 3.75 19.50
CA ALA A 360 -15.41 2.41 18.96
C ALA A 360 -14.80 2.12 17.57
N TRP A 361 -14.42 3.13 16.83
CA TRP A 361 -13.78 3.06 15.49
C TRP A 361 -14.51 2.16 14.48
N PRO A 362 -15.78 2.41 14.14
CA PRO A 362 -16.49 1.59 13.15
C PRO A 362 -15.83 1.58 11.77
N GLY A 363 -15.15 2.66 11.38
CA GLY A 363 -14.37 2.76 10.15
C GLY A 363 -12.88 2.45 10.32
N ASN A 364 -12.46 1.97 11.51
CA ASN A 364 -11.11 1.52 11.82
C ASN A 364 -10.02 2.59 11.53
N ILE A 365 -8.90 2.19 10.95
CA ILE A 365 -7.75 3.09 10.64
C ILE A 365 -8.14 4.17 9.64
N ARG A 366 -9.01 3.86 8.67
CA ARG A 366 -9.44 4.85 7.66
C ARG A 366 -10.20 6.00 8.31
N GLU A 367 -11.04 5.70 9.30
CA GLU A 367 -11.76 6.71 10.08
C GLU A 367 -10.80 7.53 10.94
N LEU A 368 -9.85 6.89 11.62
CA LEU A 368 -8.82 7.58 12.40
C LEU A 368 -7.97 8.52 11.53
N GLU A 369 -7.56 8.09 10.34
CA GLU A 369 -6.79 8.91 9.40
C GLU A 369 -7.60 10.13 8.94
N ASN A 370 -8.85 9.93 8.51
CA ASN A 370 -9.74 11.01 8.08
C ASN A 370 -10.03 12.01 9.21
N LEU A 371 -10.25 11.51 10.43
CA LEU A 371 -10.49 12.34 11.59
C LEU A 371 -9.30 13.23 11.92
N LEU A 372 -8.10 12.66 11.93
CA LEU A 372 -6.86 13.41 12.17
C LEU A 372 -6.56 14.40 11.04
N GLU A 373 -6.84 14.05 9.79
CA GLU A 373 -6.71 14.98 8.68
C GLU A 373 -7.64 16.18 8.83
N ARG A 374 -8.91 15.94 9.20
CA ARG A 374 -9.87 17.02 9.49
C ARG A 374 -9.41 17.88 10.66
N ALA A 375 -9.00 17.28 11.76
CA ALA A 375 -8.50 17.99 12.92
C ALA A 375 -7.24 18.81 12.59
N TYR A 376 -6.33 18.26 11.79
CA TYR A 376 -5.14 18.98 11.31
C TYR A 376 -5.48 20.18 10.43
N ILE A 377 -6.52 20.08 9.58
CA ILE A 377 -6.97 21.20 8.73
C ILE A 377 -7.57 22.33 9.58
N LEU A 378 -8.33 22.01 10.61
CA LEU A 378 -9.02 22.97 11.47
C LEU A 378 -8.10 23.52 12.57
N GLY A 379 -7.21 22.69 13.08
CA GLY A 379 -6.37 22.97 14.24
C GLY A 379 -5.32 24.04 14.01
N SER A 380 -4.89 24.60 15.11
CA SER A 380 -3.84 25.62 15.19
C SER A 380 -2.63 25.11 15.99
N PRO A 381 -1.38 25.54 15.62
CA PRO A 381 -0.21 25.13 16.36
C PRO A 381 -0.25 25.62 17.83
N PRO A 382 0.45 24.93 18.77
CA PRO A 382 1.40 23.84 18.49
C PRO A 382 0.81 22.41 18.58
N ALA A 383 -0.45 22.26 18.98
CA ALA A 383 -1.05 20.96 19.26
C ALA A 383 -2.52 20.91 18.83
N LEU A 384 -2.99 19.72 18.46
CA LEU A 384 -4.42 19.45 18.30
C LEU A 384 -5.08 19.37 19.69
N THR A 385 -6.19 20.09 19.86
CA THR A 385 -6.95 20.22 21.11
C THR A 385 -8.34 19.64 20.97
N ASP A 386 -9.10 19.58 22.06
CA ASP A 386 -10.47 19.07 22.08
C ASP A 386 -11.40 19.81 21.11
N ASP A 387 -11.17 21.11 20.88
CA ASP A 387 -11.96 21.94 19.96
C ASP A 387 -11.81 21.54 18.47
N ASP A 388 -10.72 20.81 18.13
CA ASP A 388 -10.44 20.37 16.77
C ASP A 388 -11.12 19.04 16.40
N PHE A 389 -11.74 18.40 17.40
CA PHE A 389 -12.36 17.06 17.27
C PHE A 389 -13.88 17.12 17.50
N PRO A 390 -14.64 16.16 16.96
CA PRO A 390 -16.07 16.02 17.25
C PRO A 390 -16.33 15.68 18.73
N ASP A 391 -17.50 16.09 19.24
CA ASP A 391 -17.90 15.87 20.63
C ASP A 391 -17.85 14.40 21.08
N GLU A 392 -18.01 13.46 20.15
CA GLU A 392 -17.91 12.02 20.41
C GLU A 392 -16.49 11.60 20.85
N ILE A 393 -15.49 12.39 20.54
CA ILE A 393 -14.08 12.16 20.92
C ILE A 393 -13.66 13.11 22.04
N SER A 394 -13.97 14.41 21.91
CA SER A 394 -13.61 15.45 22.88
C SER A 394 -14.46 15.40 24.15
N GLY A 395 -15.71 14.95 24.05
CA GLY A 395 -16.64 14.89 25.19
C GLY A 395 -16.34 13.82 26.23
N PHE A 396 -15.37 12.91 25.98
CA PHE A 396 -15.00 11.86 26.95
C PHE A 396 -14.24 12.42 28.19
N GLY A 397 -13.77 13.66 28.15
CA GLY A 397 -13.10 14.29 29.29
C GLY A 397 -14.02 14.67 30.45
N ASP A 398 -15.32 14.88 30.21
CA ASP A 398 -16.27 15.37 31.18
C ASP A 398 -17.34 14.35 31.65
N PHE A 399 -17.42 13.16 31.03
CA PHE A 399 -18.22 12.09 31.60
C PHE A 399 -17.46 11.47 32.77
N PRO A 400 -18.02 11.49 33.98
CA PRO A 400 -17.46 10.71 35.07
C PRO A 400 -17.40 9.27 34.61
N SER A 401 -16.20 8.70 34.54
CA SER A 401 -15.99 7.29 34.20
C SER A 401 -17.01 6.45 34.97
N MET A 402 -17.90 5.73 34.24
CA MET A 402 -18.80 4.82 34.95
C MET A 402 -17.93 3.90 35.81
N PRO A 403 -18.21 3.81 37.10
CA PRO A 403 -17.44 2.98 37.99
C PRO A 403 -17.43 1.55 37.42
N ALA A 404 -16.24 0.93 37.39
CA ALA A 404 -16.12 -0.44 36.91
C ALA A 404 -17.12 -1.30 37.65
N ILE A 405 -18.02 -1.93 36.87
CA ILE A 405 -19.10 -2.77 37.48
C ILE A 405 -18.42 -3.97 38.10
N ASP A 406 -18.38 -3.98 39.43
CA ASP A 406 -17.89 -5.10 40.21
C ASP A 406 -18.97 -6.15 40.34
N ALA A 407 -18.89 -7.21 39.52
CA ALA A 407 -19.86 -8.30 39.51
C ALA A 407 -19.89 -9.12 40.83
N SER A 408 -19.00 -8.84 41.78
CA SER A 408 -19.03 -9.44 43.12
C SER A 408 -20.02 -8.76 44.07
N LYS A 409 -20.50 -7.55 43.71
CA LYS A 409 -21.50 -6.79 44.51
C LYS A 409 -22.93 -7.13 44.13
N THR A 410 -23.81 -6.94 45.06
CA THR A 410 -25.27 -7.11 44.79
C THR A 410 -25.76 -6.02 43.81
N LEU A 411 -26.80 -6.34 43.02
CA LEU A 411 -27.38 -5.37 42.08
C LEU A 411 -27.84 -4.08 42.79
N ALA A 412 -28.29 -4.16 44.04
CA ALA A 412 -28.70 -3.02 44.86
C ALA A 412 -27.49 -2.11 45.23
N GLU A 413 -26.35 -2.69 45.53
CA GLU A 413 -25.10 -1.95 45.78
C GLU A 413 -24.56 -1.30 44.53
N VAL A 414 -24.55 -2.02 43.39
CA VAL A 414 -24.12 -1.46 42.11
C VAL A 414 -25.00 -0.27 41.73
N ARG A 415 -26.33 -0.42 41.77
CA ARG A 415 -27.26 0.68 41.50
C ARG A 415 -27.03 1.89 42.42
N ARG A 416 -26.82 1.66 43.72
CA ARG A 416 -26.55 2.73 44.68
C ARG A 416 -25.26 3.48 44.31
N THR A 417 -24.16 2.79 44.01
CA THR A 417 -22.88 3.38 43.67
C THR A 417 -23.02 4.24 42.42
N ILE A 418 -23.60 3.71 41.35
CA ILE A 418 -23.80 4.43 40.07
C ILE A 418 -24.68 5.67 40.29
N MET A 419 -25.76 5.54 41.06
CA MET A 419 -26.68 6.64 41.35
C MET A 419 -25.98 7.75 42.16
N GLU A 420 -25.16 7.37 43.15
CA GLU A 420 -24.44 8.32 43.99
C GLU A 420 -23.37 9.09 43.21
N GLU A 421 -22.68 8.44 42.29
CA GLU A 421 -21.70 9.12 41.40
C GLU A 421 -22.39 10.01 40.37
N ALA A 422 -23.48 9.56 39.76
CA ALA A 422 -24.26 10.38 38.83
C ALA A 422 -24.87 11.61 39.51
N GLU A 423 -25.46 11.45 40.69
CA GLU A 423 -25.98 12.59 41.50
C GLU A 423 -24.84 13.57 41.86
N ARG A 424 -23.69 13.05 42.23
CA ARG A 424 -22.53 13.89 42.60
C ARG A 424 -22.00 14.68 41.40
N GLY A 425 -21.87 14.05 40.21
CA GLY A 425 -21.47 14.67 38.96
C GLY A 425 -22.44 15.78 38.55
N TYR A 426 -23.75 15.46 38.51
CA TYR A 426 -24.81 16.41 38.20
C TYR A 426 -24.78 17.64 39.10
N LEU A 427 -24.64 17.44 40.44
CA LEU A 427 -24.58 18.56 41.37
C LEU A 427 -23.35 19.44 41.23
N LYS A 428 -22.18 18.88 40.87
CA LYS A 428 -20.96 19.64 40.58
C LYS A 428 -21.16 20.54 39.37
N GLU A 429 -21.67 19.98 38.27
CA GLU A 429 -21.93 20.73 37.06
C GLU A 429 -22.98 21.83 37.26
N LEU A 430 -24.08 21.47 37.92
CA LEU A 430 -25.13 22.43 38.28
C LEU A 430 -24.64 23.61 39.11
N LEU A 431 -23.76 23.37 40.09
CA LEU A 431 -23.17 24.40 40.93
C LEU A 431 -22.12 25.24 40.16
N SER A 432 -21.36 24.63 39.27
CA SER A 432 -20.42 25.28 38.36
C SER A 432 -21.16 26.26 37.44
N ASN A 433 -22.16 25.78 36.72
CA ASN A 433 -22.98 26.58 35.80
C ASN A 433 -23.75 27.72 36.50
N SER A 434 -24.05 27.52 37.77
CA SER A 434 -24.73 28.53 38.59
C SER A 434 -23.77 29.45 39.39
N ALA A 435 -22.45 29.34 39.15
CA ALA A 435 -21.41 30.08 39.90
C ALA A 435 -21.58 29.99 41.45
N GLY A 436 -21.98 28.82 41.92
CA GLY A 436 -22.24 28.55 43.36
C GLY A 436 -23.49 29.21 43.93
N LYS A 437 -24.39 29.81 43.11
CA LYS A 437 -25.63 30.43 43.55
C LYS A 437 -26.71 29.37 43.75
N LEU A 438 -27.11 29.11 44.99
CA LEU A 438 -28.03 27.99 45.34
C LEU A 438 -29.47 28.16 44.84
N LYS A 439 -30.00 29.41 44.72
CA LYS A 439 -31.36 29.62 44.23
C LYS A 439 -31.53 29.26 42.76
N PRO A 440 -30.71 29.76 41.82
CA PRO A 440 -30.77 29.35 40.44
C PRO A 440 -30.49 27.84 40.24
N ALA A 441 -29.51 27.29 40.94
CA ALA A 441 -29.18 25.89 40.89
C ALA A 441 -30.38 24.99 41.28
N ALA A 442 -31.03 25.31 42.40
CA ALA A 442 -32.19 24.56 42.85
C ALA A 442 -33.40 24.65 41.88
N GLN A 443 -33.56 25.81 41.22
CA GLN A 443 -34.60 26.02 40.22
C GLN A 443 -34.36 25.16 38.96
N VAL A 444 -33.13 25.09 38.46
CA VAL A 444 -32.75 24.27 37.31
C VAL A 444 -32.91 22.78 37.67
N ALA A 445 -32.53 22.36 38.86
CA ALA A 445 -32.68 20.98 39.32
C ALA A 445 -34.12 20.57 39.64
N GLY A 446 -35.08 21.48 39.64
CA GLY A 446 -36.46 21.21 39.99
C GLY A 446 -36.68 20.82 41.46
N ILE A 447 -35.74 21.24 42.36
CA ILE A 447 -35.78 20.89 43.78
C ILE A 447 -35.77 22.15 44.65
N THR A 448 -36.12 22.01 45.91
CA THR A 448 -36.03 23.14 46.86
C THR A 448 -34.56 23.41 47.26
N THR A 449 -34.25 24.65 47.59
CA THR A 449 -32.92 25.05 48.13
C THR A 449 -32.51 24.24 49.36
N ARG A 450 -33.50 23.81 50.17
CA ARG A 450 -33.27 22.97 51.35
C ARG A 450 -32.86 21.53 50.94
N GLN A 451 -33.50 20.97 49.89
CA GLN A 451 -33.10 19.67 49.33
C GLN A 451 -31.72 19.72 48.70
N LEU A 452 -31.43 20.77 47.91
CA LEU A 452 -30.11 20.96 47.32
C LEU A 452 -29.03 21.05 48.42
N HIS A 453 -29.27 21.78 49.48
CA HIS A 453 -28.33 21.88 50.60
C HIS A 453 -28.08 20.55 51.32
N LYS A 454 -29.13 19.67 51.41
CA LYS A 454 -29.04 18.33 51.98
C LYS A 454 -28.17 17.43 51.09
N LEU A 455 -28.34 17.50 49.76
CA LEU A 455 -27.54 16.76 48.80
C LEU A 455 -26.10 17.23 48.78
N MET A 456 -25.84 18.52 48.78
CA MET A 456 -24.50 19.07 48.89
C MET A 456 -23.78 18.58 50.16
N LYS A 457 -24.49 18.51 51.30
CA LYS A 457 -23.90 17.97 52.52
C LYS A 457 -23.64 16.47 52.43
N LYS A 458 -24.54 15.68 51.78
CA LYS A 458 -24.34 14.26 51.52
C LYS A 458 -23.08 13.99 50.71
N TYR A 459 -22.80 14.82 49.69
CA TYR A 459 -21.68 14.64 48.77
C TYR A 459 -20.46 15.51 49.08
N THR A 460 -20.43 16.18 50.24
CA THR A 460 -19.32 17.01 50.71
C THR A 460 -18.95 18.15 49.75
N LEU A 461 -19.92 18.69 49.01
CA LEU A 461 -19.73 19.80 48.09
C LEU A 461 -19.92 21.15 48.82
N ARG A 462 -18.99 22.11 48.58
CA ARG A 462 -19.03 23.46 49.12
C ARG A 462 -19.27 24.48 48.03
N LYS A 463 -20.22 25.38 48.23
CA LYS A 463 -20.56 26.43 47.23
C LYS A 463 -19.38 27.38 46.93
N GLU A 464 -18.44 27.47 47.86
CA GLU A 464 -17.25 28.31 47.73
C GLU A 464 -16.30 27.81 46.65
N ASP A 465 -16.26 26.47 46.42
CA ASP A 465 -15.38 25.84 45.46
C ASP A 465 -15.77 26.17 43.99
N PHE A 466 -16.99 26.61 43.77
CA PHE A 466 -17.56 26.93 42.46
C PHE A 466 -17.68 28.43 42.19
N LYS A 467 -17.20 29.33 43.09
CA LYS A 467 -17.24 30.79 42.90
C LYS A 467 -16.06 31.36 42.12
N LYS A 468 -14.93 30.66 42.02
CA LYS A 468 -13.67 31.18 41.47
C LYS A 468 -13.49 31.08 39.95
N HIS A 469 -14.36 30.41 39.23
CA HIS A 469 -14.19 30.20 37.77
C HIS A 469 -14.82 31.30 36.89
N HIS A 470 -15.46 32.34 37.43
CA HIS A 470 -16.16 33.35 36.61
C HIS A 470 -15.39 34.69 36.51
N GLU A 471 -14.23 34.85 37.16
CA GLU A 471 -13.46 36.12 37.10
C GLU A 471 -12.29 36.08 36.10
N SER A 472 -12.03 34.94 35.40
CA SER A 472 -10.94 34.83 34.40
C SER A 472 -11.40 34.92 32.94
N GLY A 473 -12.65 35.24 32.67
CA GLY A 473 -13.27 35.21 31.35
C GLY A 473 -13.78 36.54 30.79
N ILE A 474 -13.34 37.70 31.32
CA ILE A 474 -13.62 39.01 30.67
C ILE A 474 -12.39 39.92 30.85
N ALA A 475 -11.47 39.86 29.89
CA ALA A 475 -10.59 40.98 29.53
C ALA A 475 -9.98 40.72 28.16
N ILE A 476 -10.57 41.42 27.15
CA ILE A 476 -10.05 41.82 25.84
C ILE A 476 -9.72 40.71 24.84
#